data_d955e67f97c7f0920e7a691b5adeb509
#
_entry.id   d955e67f97c7f0920e7a691b5adeb509
#
_cell.length_a   1.000
_cell.length_b   1.000
_cell.length_c   1.000
_cell.angle_alpha   90.00
_cell.angle_beta   90.00
_cell.angle_gamma   90.00
#
_symmetry.space_group_name_H-M   'P 1'
#
loop_
_entity.id
_entity.type
_entity.pdbx_description
1 polymer ?
#
loop_
_entity_poly.entity_id
_entity_poly.type
_entity_poly.pdbx_seq_one_letter_code
_entity_poly.pdbx_strand_id
1 'polypeptide(L)'
;MIGSRAARCGVAVGGRGSWRGRGWGAFLCIVSVAVLLLSIVSGPVFAAKPRRGSPKAAGPAAPAWITIDAATGDVLASQEPDRPGAPASMTKMMLALLVMEAIRDGQLKLTDPVRTSTLASKMGGSQVFLKAGEVFPVEDMMAALLIGSANDAALALAERLAGTVQGAVSRMNERAAALKLASTRFASVHGLPPGPGQEGDMTTPRDMARLSQELVKFPEILKWTSTAEAPFRQGTFILQNSNQLIGRFPGADGLKTGHFREAGYNVAATATRGNLRLITVVMGAPSNRARFEEAARLLEESFSRYVEVVVAKAGAPLPTEVHLPRANGVFRPVTGSDVHVIVLREQKDALRTSVDVQAGLRAPLTKGQPVGRLIARVGDREIARTQVMTPADVPRAFFWWLTPWR
;
A
#
# COMPACT_ATOMS: atom_id res chain seq x y z
N MET A 1 69.11 10.82 -5.70
CA MET A 1 69.71 10.47 -7.00
C MET A 1 68.55 10.44 -7.97
N ILE A 2 68.37 11.55 -8.75
CA ILE A 2 68.69 11.73 -10.16
C ILE A 2 67.82 10.81 -11.02
N GLY A 3 66.96 11.23 -11.97
CA GLY A 3 66.71 12.42 -12.72
C GLY A 3 65.54 12.12 -13.62
N SER A 4 64.66 13.02 -13.85
CA SER A 4 64.49 14.01 -14.92
C SER A 4 64.66 13.44 -16.34
N ARG A 5 63.57 13.60 -17.13
CA ARG A 5 63.62 14.36 -18.38
C ARG A 5 62.26 14.51 -19.05
N ALA A 6 61.93 15.73 -19.28
CA ALA A 6 60.90 16.23 -20.19
C ALA A 6 61.38 16.19 -21.64
N ALA A 7 60.46 16.11 -22.60
CA ALA A 7 60.70 16.57 -23.94
C ALA A 7 59.43 17.23 -24.49
N ARG A 8 59.57 18.53 -24.80
CA ARG A 8 58.69 19.35 -25.65
C ARG A 8 59.09 19.17 -27.10
N CYS A 9 58.19 19.48 -27.99
CA CYS A 9 58.28 20.16 -29.30
C CYS A 9 57.12 19.67 -30.16
N GLY A 10 56.43 20.44 -30.97
CA GLY A 10 56.66 21.81 -31.44
C GLY A 10 55.58 22.16 -32.47
N VAL A 11 55.39 23.37 -32.62
CA VAL A 11 54.54 24.25 -33.41
C VAL A 11 54.76 24.15 -34.93
N ALA A 12 53.69 24.37 -35.75
CA ALA A 12 53.66 25.05 -37.03
C ALA A 12 52.21 25.25 -37.45
N VAL A 13 51.66 26.38 -37.60
CA VAL A 13 51.63 27.68 -38.30
C VAL A 13 51.68 27.59 -39.84
N GLY A 14 50.65 28.15 -40.46
CA GLY A 14 50.59 28.58 -41.84
C GLY A 14 49.34 28.05 -42.57
N GLY A 15 48.57 28.84 -43.33
CA GLY A 15 48.73 30.13 -43.86
C GLY A 15 47.45 30.64 -44.55
N ARG A 16 47.39 31.89 -44.73
CA ARG A 16 46.32 32.72 -45.32
C ARG A 16 46.24 32.54 -46.86
N GLY A 17 45.03 32.72 -47.40
CA GLY A 17 44.83 32.93 -48.84
C GLY A 17 43.52 33.66 -49.08
N SER A 18 43.66 34.97 -49.26
CA SER A 18 42.64 35.90 -49.76
C SER A 18 42.60 35.91 -51.26
N TRP A 19 41.43 36.00 -51.90
CA TRP A 19 41.29 36.65 -53.23
C TRP A 19 39.97 37.39 -53.33
N ARG A 20 40.15 38.66 -53.74
CA ARG A 20 39.10 39.63 -54.11
C ARG A 20 38.82 39.47 -55.62
N GLY A 21 37.59 39.79 -56.02
CA GLY A 21 37.24 39.97 -57.41
C GLY A 21 35.91 40.67 -57.60
N ARG A 22 35.99 41.90 -57.91
CA ARG A 22 34.96 42.89 -58.26
C ARG A 22 34.32 42.58 -59.61
N GLY A 23 33.10 43.12 -59.85
CA GLY A 23 32.57 43.33 -61.17
C GLY A 23 31.10 43.74 -61.13
N TRP A 24 30.91 44.92 -61.32
CA TRP A 24 29.95 45.90 -61.71
C TRP A 24 29.09 45.51 -62.93
N GLY A 25 27.83 45.95 -62.97
CA GLY A 25 27.01 46.02 -64.17
C GLY A 25 25.57 46.45 -63.86
N ALA A 26 25.38 47.79 -63.98
CA ALA A 26 24.06 48.40 -63.90
C ALA A 26 23.40 48.35 -65.32
N PHE A 27 22.06 48.40 -65.44
CA PHE A 27 21.34 49.43 -66.22
C PHE A 27 19.87 48.96 -66.53
N LEU A 28 18.99 49.87 -66.24
CA LEU A 28 17.80 50.43 -66.89
C LEU A 28 16.52 49.63 -67.16
N CYS A 29 15.53 50.24 -66.53
CA CYS A 29 14.14 50.55 -66.99
C CYS A 29 13.66 50.08 -68.35
N ILE A 30 12.41 49.54 -68.39
CA ILE A 30 11.34 50.05 -69.22
C ILE A 30 9.98 49.65 -68.64
N VAL A 31 9.12 50.68 -68.53
CA VAL A 31 7.71 50.61 -68.18
C VAL A 31 6.95 50.18 -69.45
N SER A 32 6.03 49.27 -69.37
CA SER A 32 4.96 49.17 -70.35
C SER A 32 3.68 48.57 -69.69
N VAL A 33 2.67 49.39 -69.75
CA VAL A 33 1.23 49.14 -69.41
C VAL A 33 0.55 48.32 -70.48
N ALA A 34 -0.15 47.28 -70.21
CA ALA A 34 -1.33 46.77 -70.96
C ALA A 34 -2.09 45.78 -70.13
N VAL A 35 -3.19 46.17 -69.50
CA VAL A 35 -4.57 45.95 -69.89
C VAL A 35 -5.02 44.46 -69.96
N LEU A 36 -5.81 44.08 -68.95
CA LEU A 36 -7.02 43.27 -68.93
C LEU A 36 -7.11 42.01 -69.80
N LEU A 37 -7.17 40.85 -69.09
CA LEU A 37 -8.15 39.82 -69.39
C LEU A 37 -8.49 39.05 -68.11
N LEU A 38 -9.69 39.24 -67.59
CA LEU A 38 -10.31 38.42 -66.60
C LEU A 38 -10.55 37.01 -67.16
N SER A 39 -9.84 36.04 -66.72
CA SER A 39 -10.19 34.63 -66.87
C SER A 39 -10.51 34.07 -65.50
N ILE A 40 -11.76 33.92 -65.21
CA ILE A 40 -12.26 33.23 -64.00
C ILE A 40 -11.92 31.74 -64.18
N VAL A 41 -10.84 31.30 -63.56
CA VAL A 41 -10.57 29.89 -63.38
C VAL A 41 -11.24 29.50 -62.04
N SER A 42 -12.43 28.94 -62.12
CA SER A 42 -13.09 28.28 -61.02
C SER A 42 -12.30 26.99 -60.69
N GLY A 43 -11.28 27.09 -59.90
CA GLY A 43 -10.61 25.92 -59.29
C GLY A 43 -11.50 25.33 -58.22
N PRO A 44 -11.52 23.98 -58.05
CA PRO A 44 -12.33 23.35 -57.00
C PRO A 44 -11.81 23.83 -55.64
N VAL A 45 -12.68 24.46 -54.86
CA VAL A 45 -12.47 24.75 -53.46
C VAL A 45 -12.40 23.39 -52.75
N PHE A 46 -11.19 22.91 -52.48
CA PHE A 46 -10.99 21.84 -51.53
C PHE A 46 -11.41 22.39 -50.17
N ALA A 47 -12.64 22.03 -49.76
CA ALA A 47 -13.09 22.24 -48.41
C ALA A 47 -12.12 21.48 -47.46
N ALA A 48 -11.28 22.22 -46.74
CA ALA A 48 -10.43 21.68 -45.71
C ALA A 48 -11.35 20.94 -44.72
N LYS A 49 -11.22 19.60 -44.69
CA LYS A 49 -11.86 18.79 -43.63
C LYS A 49 -11.52 19.42 -42.30
N PRO A 50 -12.51 19.68 -41.42
CA PRO A 50 -12.21 20.15 -40.09
C PRO A 50 -11.27 19.11 -39.43
N ARG A 51 -10.08 19.52 -39.08
CA ARG A 51 -9.19 18.73 -38.21
C ARG A 51 -10.01 18.40 -36.97
N ARG A 52 -10.50 17.16 -36.87
CA ARG A 52 -10.97 16.62 -35.59
C ARG A 52 -9.81 16.81 -34.64
N GLY A 53 -9.91 17.81 -33.78
CA GLY A 53 -9.00 17.96 -32.67
C GLY A 53 -8.94 16.61 -31.97
N SER A 54 -7.78 16.01 -31.91
CA SER A 54 -7.57 14.85 -31.04
C SER A 54 -8.16 15.20 -29.69
N PRO A 55 -8.95 14.33 -29.05
CA PRO A 55 -9.46 14.62 -27.73
C PRO A 55 -8.30 15.01 -26.85
N LYS A 56 -8.32 16.24 -26.33
CA LYS A 56 -7.35 16.73 -25.36
C LYS A 56 -7.32 15.66 -24.28
N ALA A 57 -6.18 14.98 -24.14
CA ALA A 57 -6.03 13.95 -23.12
C ALA A 57 -6.59 14.54 -21.82
N ALA A 58 -7.64 13.94 -21.28
CA ALA A 58 -8.18 14.35 -20.00
C ALA A 58 -7.00 14.42 -19.03
N GLY A 59 -6.86 15.55 -18.34
CA GLY A 59 -5.83 15.67 -17.29
C GLY A 59 -5.93 14.46 -16.36
N PRO A 60 -4.87 14.11 -15.61
CA PRO A 60 -4.91 12.96 -14.73
C PRO A 60 -6.17 13.02 -13.87
N ALA A 61 -6.96 11.95 -13.90
CA ALA A 61 -8.15 11.84 -13.06
C ALA A 61 -7.75 12.09 -11.60
N ALA A 62 -8.68 12.65 -10.80
CA ALA A 62 -8.45 12.80 -9.37
C ALA A 62 -8.04 11.43 -8.78
N PRO A 63 -7.11 11.39 -7.79
CA PRO A 63 -6.68 10.13 -7.21
C PRO A 63 -7.85 9.39 -6.55
N ALA A 64 -7.86 8.07 -6.69
CA ALA A 64 -8.75 7.21 -5.92
C ALA A 64 -8.09 6.90 -4.57
N TRP A 65 -8.86 6.91 -3.48
CA TRP A 65 -8.29 6.67 -2.16
C TRP A 65 -9.28 6.10 -1.14
N ILE A 66 -8.73 5.55 -0.08
CA ILE A 66 -9.47 5.05 1.06
C ILE A 66 -8.63 5.23 2.34
N THR A 67 -9.29 5.54 3.44
CA THR A 67 -8.72 5.46 4.79
C THR A 67 -9.58 4.53 5.63
N ILE A 68 -8.91 3.56 6.28
CA ILE A 68 -9.55 2.59 7.16
C ILE A 68 -8.89 2.61 8.55
N ASP A 69 -9.64 2.16 9.53
CA ASP A 69 -9.06 1.66 10.78
C ASP A 69 -8.37 0.32 10.56
N ALA A 70 -7.13 0.17 11.05
CA ALA A 70 -6.36 -1.04 10.84
C ALA A 70 -6.86 -2.25 11.64
N ALA A 71 -7.48 -2.02 12.81
CA ALA A 71 -7.94 -3.09 13.69
C ALA A 71 -9.24 -3.72 13.18
N THR A 72 -10.22 -2.88 12.81
CA THR A 72 -11.55 -3.34 12.41
C THR A 72 -11.74 -3.47 10.90
N GLY A 73 -10.98 -2.73 10.11
CA GLY A 73 -11.18 -2.58 8.67
C GLY A 73 -12.29 -1.60 8.31
N ASP A 74 -12.86 -0.90 9.29
CA ASP A 74 -13.91 0.08 9.07
C ASP A 74 -13.42 1.22 8.18
N VAL A 75 -14.23 1.56 7.17
CA VAL A 75 -13.94 2.66 6.24
C VAL A 75 -14.30 3.98 6.90
N LEU A 76 -13.29 4.81 7.16
CA LEU A 76 -13.47 6.13 7.78
C LEU A 76 -13.74 7.22 6.74
N ALA A 77 -13.10 7.12 5.58
CA ALA A 77 -13.31 8.01 4.44
C ALA A 77 -12.84 7.34 3.15
N SER A 78 -13.45 7.70 2.02
CA SER A 78 -13.03 7.17 0.72
C SER A 78 -13.52 8.02 -0.45
N GLN A 79 -12.79 7.91 -1.57
CA GLN A 79 -13.18 8.45 -2.87
C GLN A 79 -12.82 7.41 -3.94
N GLU A 80 -13.81 6.93 -4.67
CA GLU A 80 -13.65 5.90 -5.69
C GLU A 80 -12.81 4.68 -5.21
N PRO A 81 -13.08 4.13 -4.01
CA PRO A 81 -12.22 3.12 -3.40
C PRO A 81 -12.13 1.82 -4.19
N ASP A 82 -13.07 1.60 -5.10
CA ASP A 82 -13.18 0.40 -5.94
C ASP A 82 -12.74 0.66 -7.40
N ARG A 83 -12.21 1.85 -7.71
CA ARG A 83 -11.67 2.16 -9.03
C ARG A 83 -10.43 1.31 -9.32
N PRO A 84 -10.44 0.46 -10.36
CA PRO A 84 -9.29 -0.34 -10.73
C PRO A 84 -8.11 0.53 -11.18
N GLY A 85 -6.91 0.08 -10.84
CA GLY A 85 -5.67 0.73 -11.24
C GLY A 85 -4.46 -0.20 -11.06
N ALA A 86 -3.38 0.12 -11.75
CA ALA A 86 -2.14 -0.63 -11.60
C ALA A 86 -1.45 -0.27 -10.27
N PRO A 87 -1.11 -1.25 -9.43
CA PRO A 87 -0.46 -1.01 -8.14
C PRO A 87 0.99 -0.54 -8.27
N ALA A 88 1.64 -0.80 -9.41
CA ALA A 88 3.08 -0.67 -9.55
C ALA A 88 3.81 -1.42 -8.41
N SER A 89 4.90 -0.90 -7.87
CA SER A 89 5.66 -1.59 -6.81
C SER A 89 4.90 -1.87 -5.50
N MET A 90 3.62 -1.46 -5.36
CA MET A 90 2.79 -1.95 -4.25
C MET A 90 2.44 -3.44 -4.40
N THR A 91 2.58 -4.03 -5.61
CA THR A 91 2.52 -5.49 -5.84
C THR A 91 3.41 -6.27 -4.88
N LYS A 92 4.59 -5.73 -4.53
CA LYS A 92 5.54 -6.35 -3.60
C LYS A 92 4.99 -6.56 -2.18
N MET A 93 3.92 -5.86 -1.83
CA MET A 93 3.24 -6.04 -0.55
C MET A 93 2.66 -7.45 -0.41
N MET A 94 2.08 -8.02 -1.48
CA MET A 94 1.58 -9.39 -1.46
C MET A 94 2.72 -10.41 -1.35
N LEU A 95 3.82 -10.20 -2.07
CA LEU A 95 4.99 -11.06 -1.94
C LEU A 95 5.56 -11.01 -0.51
N ALA A 96 5.66 -9.81 0.06
CA ALA A 96 6.12 -9.64 1.44
C ALA A 96 5.19 -10.36 2.45
N LEU A 97 3.88 -10.29 2.26
CA LEU A 97 2.92 -11.02 3.08
C LEU A 97 3.16 -12.53 3.02
N LEU A 98 3.30 -13.09 1.81
CA LEU A 98 3.55 -14.52 1.62
C LEU A 98 4.87 -14.99 2.27
N VAL A 99 5.93 -14.17 2.19
CA VAL A 99 7.19 -14.48 2.86
C VAL A 99 7.02 -14.50 4.39
N MET A 100 6.31 -13.49 4.94
CA MET A 100 6.07 -13.44 6.40
C MET A 100 5.14 -14.57 6.88
N GLU A 101 4.14 -14.93 6.09
CA GLU A 101 3.29 -16.09 6.38
C GLU A 101 4.10 -17.40 6.35
N ALA A 102 4.98 -17.60 5.38
CA ALA A 102 5.88 -18.75 5.33
C ALA A 102 6.84 -18.81 6.54
N ILE A 103 7.29 -17.65 7.04
CA ILE A 103 8.10 -17.58 8.27
C ILE A 103 7.27 -17.93 9.50
N ARG A 104 6.09 -17.37 9.65
CA ARG A 104 5.16 -17.69 10.75
C ARG A 104 4.83 -19.18 10.79
N ASP A 105 4.64 -19.80 9.64
CA ASP A 105 4.24 -21.20 9.49
C ASP A 105 5.46 -22.16 9.53
N GLY A 106 6.67 -21.64 9.82
CA GLY A 106 7.91 -22.41 9.98
C GLY A 106 8.50 -22.99 8.69
N GLN A 107 7.98 -22.58 7.51
CA GLN A 107 8.46 -23.03 6.20
C GLN A 107 9.73 -22.26 5.74
N LEU A 108 9.96 -21.09 6.31
CA LEU A 108 11.07 -20.21 6.01
C LEU A 108 11.57 -19.55 7.30
N LYS A 109 12.85 -19.16 7.32
CA LYS A 109 13.45 -18.39 8.43
C LYS A 109 14.05 -17.10 7.88
N LEU A 110 14.11 -16.06 8.69
CA LEU A 110 14.78 -14.80 8.33
C LEU A 110 16.25 -14.99 7.95
N THR A 111 16.90 -16.00 8.55
CA THR A 111 18.31 -16.33 8.29
C THR A 111 18.53 -17.26 7.10
N ASP A 112 17.47 -17.79 6.48
CA ASP A 112 17.62 -18.71 5.35
C ASP A 112 18.27 -18.03 4.16
N PRO A 113 19.16 -18.75 3.43
CA PRO A 113 19.84 -18.19 2.27
C PRO A 113 18.88 -18.05 1.08
N VAL A 114 18.92 -16.90 0.44
CA VAL A 114 18.29 -16.60 -0.84
C VAL A 114 19.38 -16.42 -1.89
N ARG A 115 19.45 -17.35 -2.84
CA ARG A 115 20.41 -17.28 -3.95
C ARG A 115 19.82 -16.47 -5.09
N THR A 116 20.57 -15.53 -5.62
CA THR A 116 20.21 -14.74 -6.80
C THR A 116 20.38 -15.56 -8.08
N SER A 117 19.31 -15.78 -8.82
CA SER A 117 19.36 -16.40 -10.15
C SER A 117 19.90 -15.45 -11.23
N THR A 118 20.24 -16.00 -12.40
CA THR A 118 20.58 -15.19 -13.58
C THR A 118 19.39 -14.30 -14.01
N LEU A 119 18.15 -14.78 -13.81
CA LEU A 119 16.96 -14.00 -14.12
C LEU A 119 16.82 -12.82 -13.16
N ALA A 120 16.92 -13.04 -11.85
CA ALA A 120 16.86 -12.00 -10.84
C ALA A 120 17.94 -10.91 -11.04
N SER A 121 19.17 -11.29 -11.36
CA SER A 121 20.29 -10.37 -11.56
C SER A 121 20.14 -9.46 -12.80
N LYS A 122 19.23 -9.78 -13.73
CA LYS A 122 18.96 -9.00 -14.95
C LYS A 122 17.72 -8.09 -14.81
N MET A 123 17.10 -8.08 -13.64
CA MET A 123 15.91 -7.25 -13.44
C MET A 123 16.24 -5.76 -13.53
N GLY A 124 15.34 -5.03 -14.20
CA GLY A 124 15.43 -3.58 -14.33
C GLY A 124 14.61 -2.82 -13.29
N GLY A 125 14.59 -1.50 -13.41
CA GLY A 125 13.90 -0.59 -12.51
C GLY A 125 14.62 -0.41 -11.17
N SER A 126 13.90 -0.30 -10.05
CA SER A 126 14.51 -0.23 -8.71
C SER A 126 15.20 -1.54 -8.38
N GLN A 127 16.46 -1.50 -7.98
CA GLN A 127 17.25 -2.71 -7.70
C GLN A 127 18.40 -2.41 -6.72
N VAL A 128 18.93 -3.47 -6.12
CA VAL A 128 20.13 -3.41 -5.28
C VAL A 128 21.34 -4.03 -6.00
N PHE A 129 21.21 -4.23 -7.32
CA PHE A 129 22.25 -4.72 -8.23
C PHE A 129 22.81 -6.08 -7.80
N LEU A 130 21.90 -7.03 -7.53
CA LEU A 130 22.27 -8.41 -7.21
C LEU A 130 23.01 -9.07 -8.39
N LYS A 131 24.13 -9.74 -8.10
CA LYS A 131 24.86 -10.53 -9.08
C LYS A 131 24.37 -11.98 -9.08
N ALA A 132 24.35 -12.62 -10.23
CA ALA A 132 24.00 -14.04 -10.32
C ALA A 132 24.91 -14.88 -9.40
N GLY A 133 24.31 -15.74 -8.58
CA GLY A 133 24.99 -16.55 -7.61
C GLY A 133 25.22 -15.91 -6.24
N GLU A 134 25.05 -14.59 -6.08
CA GLU A 134 25.08 -13.95 -4.75
C GLU A 134 24.01 -14.55 -3.83
N VAL A 135 24.34 -14.61 -2.54
CA VAL A 135 23.47 -15.17 -1.53
C VAL A 135 23.34 -14.18 -0.38
N PHE A 136 22.10 -13.87 -0.01
CA PHE A 136 21.77 -13.04 1.15
C PHE A 136 20.72 -13.74 2.01
N PRO A 137 20.63 -13.46 3.30
CA PRO A 137 19.54 -13.97 4.13
C PRO A 137 18.20 -13.34 3.72
N VAL A 138 17.11 -14.04 4.01
CA VAL A 138 15.73 -13.54 3.76
C VAL A 138 15.53 -12.15 4.37
N GLU A 139 16.07 -11.90 5.58
CA GLU A 139 15.95 -10.59 6.26
C GLU A 139 16.50 -9.45 5.38
N ASP A 140 17.71 -9.61 4.84
CA ASP A 140 18.32 -8.59 3.97
C ASP A 140 17.53 -8.39 2.68
N MET A 141 17.03 -9.47 2.11
CA MET A 141 16.23 -9.42 0.89
C MET A 141 14.86 -8.78 1.11
N MET A 142 14.25 -8.98 2.30
CA MET A 142 13.03 -8.29 2.70
C MET A 142 13.27 -6.79 2.95
N ALA A 143 14.41 -6.42 3.55
CA ALA A 143 14.81 -5.02 3.66
C ALA A 143 14.99 -4.38 2.27
N ALA A 144 15.68 -5.05 1.35
CA ALA A 144 15.84 -4.59 -0.03
C ALA A 144 14.48 -4.44 -0.76
N LEU A 145 13.56 -5.38 -0.55
CA LEU A 145 12.20 -5.38 -1.10
C LEU A 145 11.36 -4.18 -0.62
N LEU A 146 11.34 -3.95 0.70
CA LEU A 146 10.42 -3.02 1.35
C LEU A 146 10.97 -1.59 1.43
N ILE A 147 12.24 -1.44 1.79
CA ILE A 147 12.91 -0.13 1.90
C ILE A 147 13.33 0.34 0.50
N GLY A 148 14.15 -0.45 -0.20
CA GLY A 148 14.72 -0.12 -1.51
C GLY A 148 13.77 -0.35 -2.69
N SER A 149 12.65 -1.04 -2.47
CA SER A 149 11.72 -1.43 -3.54
C SER A 149 12.36 -2.31 -4.63
N ALA A 150 13.40 -3.08 -4.30
CA ALA A 150 14.26 -3.81 -5.22
C ALA A 150 13.49 -4.90 -6.01
N ASN A 151 13.55 -4.86 -7.33
CA ASN A 151 12.90 -5.83 -8.22
C ASN A 151 13.70 -7.13 -8.31
N ASP A 152 15.02 -7.06 -8.29
CA ASP A 152 15.93 -8.19 -8.24
C ASP A 152 15.75 -9.00 -6.95
N ALA A 153 15.61 -8.34 -5.80
CA ALA A 153 15.26 -8.99 -4.54
C ALA A 153 13.86 -9.61 -4.58
N ALA A 154 12.88 -8.96 -5.23
CA ALA A 154 11.53 -9.52 -5.40
C ALA A 154 11.56 -10.85 -6.16
N LEU A 155 12.30 -10.91 -7.29
CA LEU A 155 12.43 -12.14 -8.04
C LEU A 155 13.11 -13.26 -7.23
N ALA A 156 14.25 -12.95 -6.59
CA ALA A 156 14.99 -13.93 -5.83
C ALA A 156 14.17 -14.50 -4.64
N LEU A 157 13.42 -13.63 -3.94
CA LEU A 157 12.49 -14.06 -2.89
C LEU A 157 11.34 -14.93 -3.44
N ALA A 158 10.78 -14.56 -4.60
CA ALA A 158 9.74 -15.34 -5.25
C ALA A 158 10.22 -16.75 -5.64
N GLU A 159 11.41 -16.85 -6.24
CA GLU A 159 12.04 -18.13 -6.57
C GLU A 159 12.33 -18.96 -5.31
N ARG A 160 12.82 -18.34 -4.23
CA ARG A 160 13.05 -19.03 -2.94
C ARG A 160 11.76 -19.53 -2.30
N LEU A 161 10.68 -18.76 -2.39
CA LEU A 161 9.39 -19.06 -1.78
C LEU A 161 8.62 -20.17 -2.52
N ALA A 162 8.67 -20.16 -3.86
CA ALA A 162 7.79 -20.97 -4.70
C ALA A 162 8.52 -21.76 -5.80
N GLY A 163 9.85 -21.76 -5.79
CA GLY A 163 10.68 -22.44 -6.81
C GLY A 163 10.73 -21.70 -8.15
N THR A 164 9.68 -20.97 -8.53
CA THR A 164 9.61 -20.19 -9.76
C THR A 164 8.84 -18.89 -9.54
N VAL A 165 9.11 -17.89 -10.38
CA VAL A 165 8.35 -16.61 -10.39
C VAL A 165 6.87 -16.88 -10.65
N GLN A 166 6.55 -17.76 -11.59
CA GLN A 166 5.17 -18.11 -11.92
C GLN A 166 4.44 -18.78 -10.74
N GLY A 167 5.14 -19.69 -10.03
CA GLY A 167 4.60 -20.31 -8.81
C GLY A 167 4.32 -19.28 -7.73
N ALA A 168 5.18 -18.26 -7.59
CA ALA A 168 4.94 -17.15 -6.65
C ALA A 168 3.72 -16.32 -7.06
N VAL A 169 3.57 -15.96 -8.34
CA VAL A 169 2.40 -15.24 -8.86
C VAL A 169 1.11 -16.03 -8.63
N SER A 170 1.12 -17.36 -8.83
CA SER A 170 -0.04 -18.21 -8.52
C SER A 170 -0.42 -18.11 -7.05
N ARG A 171 0.56 -18.27 -6.12
CA ARG A 171 0.33 -18.12 -4.68
C ARG A 171 -0.18 -16.73 -4.30
N MET A 172 0.33 -15.66 -4.95
CA MET A 172 -0.16 -14.29 -4.73
C MET A 172 -1.64 -14.16 -5.10
N ASN A 173 -2.08 -14.74 -6.20
CA ASN A 173 -3.48 -14.72 -6.63
C ASN A 173 -4.37 -15.61 -5.75
N GLU A 174 -3.90 -16.79 -5.34
CA GLU A 174 -4.59 -17.65 -4.36
C GLU A 174 -4.80 -16.91 -3.04
N ARG A 175 -3.76 -16.21 -2.56
CA ARG A 175 -3.86 -15.43 -1.32
C ARG A 175 -4.77 -14.22 -1.48
N ALA A 176 -4.75 -13.55 -2.63
CA ALA A 176 -5.69 -12.46 -2.94
C ALA A 176 -7.14 -12.95 -2.86
N ALA A 177 -7.45 -14.11 -3.44
CA ALA A 177 -8.77 -14.72 -3.35
C ALA A 177 -9.15 -15.05 -1.89
N ALA A 178 -8.24 -15.65 -1.11
CA ALA A 178 -8.45 -15.97 0.30
C ALA A 178 -8.72 -14.72 1.16
N LEU A 179 -8.07 -13.59 0.84
CA LEU A 179 -8.30 -12.29 1.46
C LEU A 179 -9.52 -11.54 0.90
N LYS A 180 -10.23 -12.14 -0.06
CA LYS A 180 -11.38 -11.53 -0.75
C LYS A 180 -11.02 -10.19 -1.43
N LEU A 181 -9.83 -10.12 -2.02
CA LEU A 181 -9.40 -8.98 -2.85
C LEU A 181 -10.00 -9.16 -4.25
N ALA A 182 -11.31 -8.88 -4.36
CA ALA A 182 -12.12 -9.28 -5.51
C ALA A 182 -11.73 -8.58 -6.83
N SER A 183 -11.08 -7.43 -6.74
CA SER A 183 -10.65 -6.64 -7.90
C SER A 183 -9.12 -6.65 -8.08
N THR A 184 -8.42 -7.59 -7.44
CA THR A 184 -6.97 -7.70 -7.50
C THR A 184 -6.53 -8.93 -8.29
N ARG A 185 -5.62 -8.70 -9.23
CA ARG A 185 -4.94 -9.73 -10.00
C ARG A 185 -3.47 -9.38 -10.12
N PHE A 186 -2.61 -10.31 -9.76
CA PHE A 186 -1.17 -10.20 -9.92
C PHE A 186 -0.72 -10.95 -11.17
N ALA A 187 0.04 -10.29 -12.01
CA ALA A 187 0.72 -10.85 -13.18
C ALA A 187 2.25 -10.90 -12.99
N SER A 188 2.74 -10.18 -11.97
CA SER A 188 4.16 -10.11 -11.64
C SER A 188 4.38 -10.12 -10.12
N VAL A 189 5.65 -10.29 -9.71
CA VAL A 189 6.08 -10.19 -8.30
C VAL A 189 6.66 -8.82 -7.96
N HIS A 190 6.77 -7.90 -8.93
CA HIS A 190 7.52 -6.64 -8.82
C HIS A 190 6.70 -5.40 -9.18
N GLY A 191 5.65 -5.52 -10.03
CA GLY A 191 4.80 -4.41 -10.42
C GLY A 191 5.39 -3.50 -11.50
N LEU A 192 6.32 -3.96 -12.32
CA LEU A 192 6.75 -3.23 -13.51
C LEU A 192 5.62 -3.18 -14.55
N PRO A 193 5.60 -2.17 -15.44
CA PRO A 193 4.64 -2.14 -16.52
C PRO A 193 4.73 -3.42 -17.37
N PRO A 194 3.58 -3.95 -17.84
CA PRO A 194 3.57 -5.13 -18.68
C PRO A 194 4.24 -4.86 -20.01
N GLY A 195 4.86 -5.89 -20.60
CA GLY A 195 5.34 -5.85 -21.97
C GLY A 195 4.20 -5.75 -22.98
N PRO A 196 4.49 -5.46 -24.25
CA PRO A 196 3.48 -5.41 -25.30
C PRO A 196 2.65 -6.69 -25.36
N GLY A 197 1.32 -6.57 -25.30
CA GLY A 197 0.40 -7.70 -25.32
C GLY A 197 0.33 -8.54 -24.04
N GLN A 198 1.02 -8.13 -22.98
CA GLN A 198 0.95 -8.77 -21.67
C GLN A 198 -0.08 -8.08 -20.77
N GLU A 199 -0.71 -8.84 -19.90
CA GLU A 199 -1.54 -8.30 -18.85
C GLU A 199 -0.68 -7.78 -17.70
N GLY A 200 -1.10 -6.66 -17.10
CA GLY A 200 -0.44 -6.06 -15.94
C GLY A 200 -1.11 -6.43 -14.63
N ASP A 201 -0.42 -6.10 -13.54
CA ASP A 201 -1.03 -6.15 -12.20
C ASP A 201 -2.18 -5.14 -12.11
N MET A 202 -3.27 -5.54 -11.48
CA MET A 202 -4.47 -4.74 -11.28
C MET A 202 -4.95 -4.85 -9.84
N THR A 203 -5.43 -3.74 -9.26
CA THR A 203 -5.98 -3.70 -7.90
C THR A 203 -6.88 -2.48 -7.71
N THR A 204 -7.39 -2.28 -6.50
CA THR A 204 -8.15 -1.09 -6.08
C THR A 204 -7.60 -0.55 -4.76
N PRO A 205 -7.88 0.73 -4.41
CA PRO A 205 -7.56 1.25 -3.08
C PRO A 205 -8.10 0.38 -1.94
N ARG A 206 -9.33 -0.13 -2.04
CA ARG A 206 -9.96 -1.00 -1.04
C ARG A 206 -9.20 -2.31 -0.85
N ASP A 207 -8.85 -2.98 -1.94
CA ASP A 207 -8.13 -4.24 -1.86
C ASP A 207 -6.72 -4.05 -1.30
N MET A 208 -6.04 -2.96 -1.69
CA MET A 208 -4.73 -2.63 -1.12
C MET A 208 -4.82 -2.24 0.36
N ALA A 209 -5.90 -1.61 0.81
CA ALA A 209 -6.11 -1.33 2.22
C ALA A 209 -6.31 -2.63 3.03
N ARG A 210 -7.07 -3.61 2.52
CA ARG A 210 -7.21 -4.94 3.11
C ARG A 210 -5.87 -5.70 3.15
N LEU A 211 -5.10 -5.65 2.07
CA LEU A 211 -3.76 -6.24 2.06
C LEU A 211 -2.85 -5.56 3.09
N SER A 212 -2.91 -4.23 3.20
CA SER A 212 -2.18 -3.47 4.21
C SER A 212 -2.56 -3.88 5.63
N GLN A 213 -3.84 -4.15 5.89
CA GLN A 213 -4.34 -4.61 7.18
C GLN A 213 -3.72 -5.95 7.60
N GLU A 214 -3.47 -6.86 6.66
CA GLU A 214 -2.76 -8.11 6.96
C GLU A 214 -1.28 -7.88 7.26
N LEU A 215 -0.63 -7.00 6.49
CA LEU A 215 0.79 -6.69 6.65
C LEU A 215 1.13 -6.04 7.99
N VAL A 216 0.28 -5.13 8.48
CA VAL A 216 0.55 -4.44 9.77
C VAL A 216 0.44 -5.36 10.99
N LYS A 217 -0.04 -6.59 10.81
CA LYS A 217 -0.02 -7.64 11.85
C LYS A 217 1.37 -8.20 12.11
N PHE A 218 2.34 -7.96 11.21
CA PHE A 218 3.72 -8.41 11.33
C PHE A 218 4.61 -7.24 11.77
N PRO A 219 5.11 -7.23 13.01
CA PRO A 219 5.98 -6.15 13.51
C PRO A 219 7.25 -5.97 12.69
N GLU A 220 7.77 -7.05 12.11
CA GLU A 220 8.97 -7.03 11.25
C GLU A 220 8.72 -6.19 9.98
N ILE A 221 7.52 -6.28 9.39
CA ILE A 221 7.14 -5.44 8.25
C ILE A 221 7.24 -3.97 8.64
N LEU A 222 6.66 -3.60 9.79
CA LEU A 222 6.68 -2.23 10.27
C LEU A 222 8.09 -1.76 10.60
N LYS A 223 8.96 -2.64 11.13
CA LYS A 223 10.38 -2.34 11.38
C LYS A 223 11.08 -1.92 10.07
N TRP A 224 10.92 -2.68 8.98
CA TRP A 224 11.52 -2.33 7.69
C TRP A 224 10.88 -1.09 7.08
N THR A 225 9.55 -1.02 7.07
CA THR A 225 8.85 0.08 6.37
C THR A 225 8.94 1.42 7.07
N SER A 226 9.21 1.44 8.40
CA SER A 226 9.49 2.67 9.17
C SER A 226 10.93 3.14 9.07
N THR A 227 11.82 2.32 8.50
CA THR A 227 13.24 2.65 8.36
C THR A 227 13.45 3.56 7.15
N ALA A 228 13.99 4.76 7.36
CA ALA A 228 14.24 5.72 6.28
C ALA A 228 15.41 5.27 5.40
N GLU A 229 16.50 4.82 6.03
CA GLU A 229 17.70 4.33 5.36
C GLU A 229 18.26 3.11 6.11
N ALA A 230 18.79 2.15 5.37
CA ALA A 230 19.44 0.97 5.96
C ALA A 230 20.67 0.54 5.15
N PRO A 231 21.72 0.06 5.82
CA PRO A 231 22.87 -0.53 5.14
C PRO A 231 22.48 -1.85 4.46
N PHE A 232 23.04 -2.08 3.28
CA PHE A 232 22.98 -3.34 2.55
C PHE A 232 24.39 -3.72 2.11
N ARG A 233 24.69 -5.01 1.94
CA ARG A 233 26.05 -5.47 1.57
C ARG A 233 27.14 -4.93 2.52
N GLN A 234 26.96 -5.12 3.82
CA GLN A 234 27.93 -4.66 4.83
C GLN A 234 28.21 -3.14 4.74
N GLY A 235 27.18 -2.35 4.34
CA GLY A 235 27.29 -0.90 4.26
C GLY A 235 27.84 -0.33 2.94
N THR A 236 28.19 -1.19 1.97
CA THR A 236 28.65 -0.70 0.65
C THR A 236 27.51 -0.21 -0.24
N PHE A 237 26.25 -0.47 0.14
CA PHE A 237 25.04 0.05 -0.50
C PHE A 237 24.06 0.52 0.57
N ILE A 238 23.42 1.66 0.34
CA ILE A 238 22.43 2.21 1.28
C ILE A 238 21.05 2.10 0.64
N LEU A 239 20.16 1.37 1.29
CA LEU A 239 18.73 1.33 0.96
C LEU A 239 18.10 2.64 1.37
N GLN A 240 17.30 3.23 0.49
CA GLN A 240 16.53 4.44 0.79
C GLN A 240 15.05 4.17 0.67
N ASN A 241 14.29 4.59 1.68
CA ASN A 241 12.85 4.43 1.66
C ASN A 241 12.20 5.48 0.77
N SER A 242 11.43 5.01 -0.19
CA SER A 242 10.71 5.90 -1.10
C SER A 242 9.45 6.53 -0.47
N ASN A 243 9.05 6.11 0.72
CA ASN A 243 7.92 6.67 1.46
C ASN A 243 8.34 7.92 2.24
N GLN A 244 8.04 9.09 1.68
CA GLN A 244 8.44 10.38 2.27
C GLN A 244 7.65 10.77 3.55
N LEU A 245 6.66 10.00 3.96
CA LEU A 245 5.98 10.21 5.25
C LEU A 245 6.85 9.73 6.43
N ILE A 246 7.78 8.81 6.19
CA ILE A 246 8.67 8.29 7.22
C ILE A 246 9.58 9.41 7.73
N GLY A 247 9.58 9.60 9.05
CA GLY A 247 10.32 10.68 9.72
C GLY A 247 9.73 12.09 9.55
N ARG A 248 8.64 12.26 8.77
CA ARG A 248 8.00 13.56 8.52
C ARG A 248 6.57 13.66 9.03
N PHE A 249 5.78 12.61 8.89
CA PHE A 249 4.43 12.55 9.43
C PHE A 249 4.43 11.82 10.78
N PRO A 250 3.95 12.44 11.86
CA PRO A 250 3.99 11.84 13.20
C PRO A 250 3.26 10.51 13.26
N GLY A 251 3.98 9.48 13.69
CA GLY A 251 3.45 8.12 13.81
C GLY A 251 3.46 7.29 12.52
N ALA A 252 3.92 7.84 11.38
CA ALA A 252 4.04 7.06 10.14
C ALA A 252 5.13 5.99 10.25
N ASP A 253 4.78 4.74 9.94
CA ASP A 253 5.65 3.58 10.03
C ASP A 253 5.55 2.61 8.82
N GLY A 254 4.88 3.01 7.76
CA GLY A 254 4.80 2.18 6.55
C GLY A 254 3.90 2.78 5.47
N LEU A 255 3.58 2.02 4.43
CA LEU A 255 4.05 0.69 4.05
C LEU A 255 4.88 0.72 2.76
N LYS A 256 4.23 1.05 1.63
CA LYS A 256 4.85 0.91 0.29
C LYS A 256 4.37 1.95 -0.69
N THR A 257 5.26 2.36 -1.59
CA THR A 257 4.95 3.21 -2.74
C THR A 257 4.98 2.42 -4.03
N GLY A 258 4.29 2.92 -5.04
CA GLY A 258 4.35 2.41 -6.40
C GLY A 258 4.30 3.54 -7.42
N HIS A 259 5.01 3.41 -8.54
CA HIS A 259 4.95 4.36 -9.63
C HIS A 259 5.49 3.76 -10.92
N PHE A 260 4.77 3.98 -11.98
CA PHE A 260 5.21 4.11 -13.36
C PHE A 260 4.22 5.04 -14.08
N ARG A 261 4.56 5.43 -15.31
CA ARG A 261 3.85 6.52 -16.01
C ARG A 261 2.34 6.33 -16.06
N GLU A 262 1.87 5.16 -16.46
CA GLU A 262 0.44 4.84 -16.65
C GLU A 262 -0.30 4.58 -15.33
N ALA A 263 0.41 4.11 -14.31
CA ALA A 263 -0.15 3.89 -12.98
C ALA A 263 -0.33 5.19 -12.18
N GLY A 264 0.39 6.26 -12.56
CA GLY A 264 0.52 7.44 -11.71
C GLY A 264 1.31 7.14 -10.43
N TYR A 265 1.13 7.95 -9.41
CA TYR A 265 1.84 7.83 -8.14
C TYR A 265 0.92 7.23 -7.08
N ASN A 266 1.33 6.09 -6.53
CA ASN A 266 0.58 5.32 -5.54
C ASN A 266 1.32 5.27 -4.20
N VAL A 267 0.56 5.22 -3.11
CA VAL A 267 1.09 4.95 -1.77
C VAL A 267 0.05 4.20 -0.93
N ALA A 268 0.48 3.15 -0.25
CA ALA A 268 -0.17 2.58 0.91
C ALA A 268 0.61 3.09 2.13
N ALA A 269 -0.02 3.90 2.96
CA ALA A 269 0.55 4.50 4.14
C ALA A 269 -0.14 3.98 5.40
N THR A 270 0.61 3.84 6.50
CA THR A 270 0.06 3.59 7.82
C THR A 270 0.73 4.49 8.84
N ALA A 271 -0.05 4.88 9.85
CA ALA A 271 0.43 5.67 10.97
C ALA A 271 -0.32 5.28 12.24
N THR A 272 0.32 5.48 13.40
CA THR A 272 -0.27 5.19 14.72
C THR A 272 -0.20 6.42 15.61
N ARG A 273 -1.32 6.75 16.31
CA ARG A 273 -1.36 7.74 17.38
C ARG A 273 -2.13 7.16 18.58
N GLY A 274 -1.45 7.00 19.70
CA GLY A 274 -2.00 6.22 20.82
C GLY A 274 -2.25 4.78 20.39
N ASN A 275 -3.49 4.31 20.59
CA ASN A 275 -3.88 2.96 20.18
C ASN A 275 -4.50 2.91 18.77
N LEU A 276 -4.83 4.06 18.18
CA LEU A 276 -5.44 4.14 16.85
C LEU A 276 -4.39 4.02 15.77
N ARG A 277 -4.45 2.94 14.98
CA ARG A 277 -3.69 2.76 13.74
C ARG A 277 -4.58 2.98 12.55
N LEU A 278 -4.18 3.87 11.65
CA LEU A 278 -4.86 4.13 10.39
C LEU A 278 -4.05 3.60 9.20
N ILE A 279 -4.77 3.18 8.18
CA ILE A 279 -4.21 2.81 6.88
C ILE A 279 -4.87 3.70 5.84
N THR A 280 -4.06 4.37 5.03
CA THR A 280 -4.52 5.20 3.91
C THR A 280 -3.87 4.74 2.63
N VAL A 281 -4.68 4.44 1.62
CA VAL A 281 -4.20 4.08 0.27
C VAL A 281 -4.63 5.17 -0.70
N VAL A 282 -3.66 5.72 -1.44
CA VAL A 282 -3.88 6.69 -2.53
C VAL A 282 -3.33 6.09 -3.81
N MET A 283 -4.14 6.05 -4.87
CA MET A 283 -3.76 5.50 -6.18
C MET A 283 -4.04 6.50 -7.31
N GLY A 284 -3.13 6.56 -8.27
CA GLY A 284 -3.28 7.41 -9.45
C GLY A 284 -3.07 8.90 -9.21
N ALA A 285 -2.30 9.29 -8.19
CA ALA A 285 -1.97 10.69 -7.97
C ALA A 285 -1.12 11.25 -9.12
N PRO A 286 -1.25 12.55 -9.46
CA PRO A 286 -0.59 13.14 -10.62
C PRO A 286 0.92 13.36 -10.42
N SER A 287 1.39 13.36 -9.19
CA SER A 287 2.81 13.56 -8.88
C SER A 287 3.24 12.86 -7.59
N ASN A 288 4.56 12.69 -7.44
CA ASN A 288 5.15 12.16 -6.21
C ASN A 288 4.76 13.00 -4.97
N ARG A 289 4.75 14.31 -5.10
CA ARG A 289 4.36 15.23 -4.04
C ARG A 289 2.87 15.07 -3.69
N ALA A 290 2.00 15.05 -4.72
CA ALA A 290 0.56 14.99 -4.52
C ALA A 290 0.11 13.73 -3.76
N ARG A 291 0.70 12.54 -4.02
CA ARG A 291 0.33 11.31 -3.29
C ARG A 291 0.60 11.41 -1.79
N PHE A 292 1.71 12.07 -1.39
CA PHE A 292 2.06 12.20 0.01
C PHE A 292 1.29 13.33 0.70
N GLU A 293 1.04 14.43 0.02
CA GLU A 293 0.18 15.51 0.52
C GLU A 293 -1.23 14.99 0.78
N GLU A 294 -1.78 14.22 -0.16
CA GLU A 294 -3.11 13.63 0.01
C GLU A 294 -3.14 12.58 1.12
N ALA A 295 -2.17 11.67 1.18
CA ALA A 295 -2.12 10.67 2.24
C ALA A 295 -1.96 11.32 3.63
N ALA A 296 -1.12 12.33 3.77
CA ALA A 296 -0.94 13.08 5.02
C ALA A 296 -2.22 13.81 5.43
N ARG A 297 -2.90 14.48 4.50
CA ARG A 297 -4.17 15.16 4.73
C ARG A 297 -5.24 14.20 5.25
N LEU A 298 -5.40 13.04 4.57
CA LEU A 298 -6.38 12.02 4.93
C LEU A 298 -6.11 11.41 6.31
N LEU A 299 -4.84 11.11 6.61
CA LEU A 299 -4.44 10.61 7.92
C LEU A 299 -4.73 11.65 9.01
N GLU A 300 -4.33 12.92 8.80
CA GLU A 300 -4.54 14.00 9.78
C GLU A 300 -6.02 14.25 10.05
N GLU A 301 -6.83 14.35 8.99
CA GLU A 301 -8.28 14.53 9.12
C GLU A 301 -8.92 13.35 9.88
N SER A 302 -8.47 12.11 9.59
CA SER A 302 -9.00 10.94 10.28
C SER A 302 -8.59 10.90 11.76
N PHE A 303 -7.32 11.17 12.09
CA PHE A 303 -6.87 11.25 13.48
C PHE A 303 -7.54 12.38 14.26
N SER A 304 -7.88 13.49 13.61
CA SER A 304 -8.60 14.59 14.26
C SER A 304 -10.05 14.24 14.57
N ARG A 305 -10.71 13.46 13.71
CA ARG A 305 -12.14 13.14 13.79
C ARG A 305 -12.45 11.90 14.60
N TYR A 306 -11.59 10.90 14.58
CA TYR A 306 -11.85 9.59 15.19
C TYR A 306 -10.99 9.36 16.43
N VAL A 307 -11.51 8.53 17.32
CA VAL A 307 -10.80 8.06 18.52
C VAL A 307 -11.16 6.61 18.76
N GLU A 308 -10.15 5.83 19.14
CA GLU A 308 -10.38 4.47 19.63
C GLU A 308 -10.79 4.51 21.10
N VAL A 309 -11.79 3.71 21.45
CA VAL A 309 -12.26 3.52 22.84
C VAL A 309 -12.21 2.04 23.17
N VAL A 310 -11.50 1.68 24.24
CA VAL A 310 -11.52 0.32 24.78
C VAL A 310 -12.79 0.18 25.63
N VAL A 311 -13.74 -0.62 25.16
CA VAL A 311 -15.04 -0.83 25.82
C VAL A 311 -15.03 -2.01 26.77
N ALA A 312 -14.11 -2.95 26.62
CA ALA A 312 -13.88 -4.05 27.55
C ALA A 312 -12.42 -4.55 27.45
N LYS A 313 -11.84 -4.89 28.58
CA LYS A 313 -10.55 -5.58 28.69
C LYS A 313 -10.75 -7.08 28.78
N ALA A 314 -9.87 -7.86 28.14
CA ALA A 314 -9.88 -9.32 28.21
C ALA A 314 -9.88 -9.82 29.65
N GLY A 315 -10.81 -10.71 29.98
CA GLY A 315 -10.94 -11.28 31.30
C GLY A 315 -11.42 -10.34 32.40
N ALA A 316 -11.59 -9.04 32.13
CA ALA A 316 -12.16 -8.10 33.11
C ALA A 316 -13.68 -8.30 33.23
N PRO A 317 -14.25 -8.29 34.47
CA PRO A 317 -15.68 -8.46 34.68
C PRO A 317 -16.44 -7.25 34.13
N LEU A 318 -17.46 -7.53 33.29
CA LEU A 318 -18.35 -6.51 32.78
C LEU A 318 -19.33 -6.01 33.86
N PRO A 319 -19.90 -4.81 33.72
CA PRO A 319 -20.81 -4.24 34.74
C PRO A 319 -22.10 -5.08 34.98
N THR A 320 -22.53 -5.84 33.96
CA THR A 320 -23.79 -6.60 34.00
C THR A 320 -23.66 -7.85 34.89
N GLU A 321 -24.55 -8.00 35.82
CA GLU A 321 -24.69 -9.22 36.63
C GLU A 321 -25.65 -10.22 35.98
N VAL A 322 -25.21 -11.48 35.92
CA VAL A 322 -26.01 -12.57 35.36
C VAL A 322 -26.48 -13.51 36.48
N HIS A 323 -27.80 -13.61 36.58
CA HIS A 323 -28.48 -14.52 37.48
C HIS A 323 -28.91 -15.78 36.73
N LEU A 324 -28.50 -16.92 37.18
CA LEU A 324 -28.89 -18.20 36.55
C LEU A 324 -29.85 -18.99 37.43
N PRO A 325 -30.90 -19.59 36.84
CA PRO A 325 -31.66 -20.59 37.52
C PRO A 325 -30.76 -21.74 38.01
N ARG A 326 -31.01 -22.20 39.24
CA ARG A 326 -30.29 -23.33 39.83
C ARG A 326 -28.80 -23.10 40.11
N ALA A 327 -28.33 -21.86 40.14
CA ALA A 327 -26.97 -21.49 40.56
C ALA A 327 -27.02 -20.80 41.93
N ASN A 328 -25.96 -20.94 42.72
CA ASN A 328 -25.73 -20.13 43.90
C ASN A 328 -24.97 -18.86 43.49
N GLY A 329 -25.64 -17.70 43.67
CA GLY A 329 -25.02 -16.41 43.39
C GLY A 329 -25.14 -15.92 41.95
N VAL A 330 -24.39 -14.88 41.67
CA VAL A 330 -24.35 -14.18 40.40
C VAL A 330 -22.92 -14.17 39.90
N PHE A 331 -22.74 -14.01 38.60
CA PHE A 331 -21.43 -13.78 38.01
C PHE A 331 -21.49 -12.59 37.05
N ARG A 332 -20.34 -11.97 36.81
CA ARG A 332 -20.17 -10.93 35.79
C ARG A 332 -19.43 -11.53 34.62
N PRO A 333 -20.02 -11.52 33.40
CA PRO A 333 -19.38 -12.10 32.22
C PRO A 333 -18.13 -11.35 31.85
N VAL A 334 -17.24 -11.99 31.07
CA VAL A 334 -15.97 -11.43 30.57
C VAL A 334 -15.90 -11.58 29.07
N THR A 335 -15.01 -10.80 28.44
CA THR A 335 -14.62 -10.99 27.03
C THR A 335 -13.33 -11.81 26.95
N GLY A 336 -13.13 -12.56 25.87
CA GLY A 336 -11.93 -13.36 25.63
C GLY A 336 -10.73 -12.52 25.13
N SER A 337 -11.00 -11.33 24.59
CA SER A 337 -10.00 -10.37 24.11
C SER A 337 -10.43 -8.96 24.46
N ASP A 338 -9.49 -8.02 24.37
CA ASP A 338 -9.81 -6.59 24.43
C ASP A 338 -10.82 -6.25 23.33
N VAL A 339 -11.80 -5.43 23.65
CA VAL A 339 -12.81 -4.96 22.69
C VAL A 339 -12.62 -3.48 22.46
N HIS A 340 -12.22 -3.15 21.24
CA HIS A 340 -11.95 -1.81 20.78
C HIS A 340 -13.05 -1.37 19.82
N VAL A 341 -13.46 -0.11 19.90
CA VAL A 341 -14.39 0.52 18.97
C VAL A 341 -13.85 1.86 18.52
N ILE A 342 -14.07 2.18 17.24
CA ILE A 342 -13.74 3.47 16.67
C ILE A 342 -15.02 4.30 16.60
N VAL A 343 -14.95 5.50 17.15
CA VAL A 343 -16.07 6.45 17.14
C VAL A 343 -15.59 7.84 16.72
N LEU A 344 -16.51 8.65 16.23
CA LEU A 344 -16.23 10.08 16.09
C LEU A 344 -15.91 10.66 17.48
N ARG A 345 -14.90 11.49 17.57
CA ARG A 345 -14.47 12.11 18.84
C ARG A 345 -15.61 12.80 19.56
N GLU A 346 -16.48 13.49 18.83
CA GLU A 346 -17.68 14.15 19.34
C GLU A 346 -18.74 13.18 19.87
N GLN A 347 -18.70 11.93 19.45
CA GLN A 347 -19.65 10.87 19.85
C GLN A 347 -19.10 9.98 20.97
N LYS A 348 -17.87 10.22 21.45
CA LYS A 348 -17.23 9.37 22.46
C LYS A 348 -18.11 9.26 23.73
N ASP A 349 -18.66 10.36 24.21
CA ASP A 349 -19.46 10.42 25.43
C ASP A 349 -20.89 9.84 25.23
N ALA A 350 -21.31 9.68 23.98
CA ALA A 350 -22.57 9.03 23.63
C ALA A 350 -22.45 7.50 23.49
N LEU A 351 -21.20 6.95 23.54
CA LEU A 351 -20.97 5.51 23.48
C LEU A 351 -21.57 4.82 24.72
N ARG A 352 -22.38 3.80 24.48
CA ARG A 352 -22.98 2.96 25.51
C ARG A 352 -22.70 1.50 25.21
N THR A 353 -22.50 0.72 26.27
CA THR A 353 -22.35 -0.74 26.17
C THR A 353 -23.46 -1.43 26.96
N SER A 354 -23.93 -2.56 26.44
CA SER A 354 -24.90 -3.43 27.09
C SER A 354 -24.52 -4.88 26.84
N VAL A 355 -24.90 -5.76 27.79
CA VAL A 355 -24.73 -7.21 27.63
C VAL A 355 -26.12 -7.80 27.39
N ASP A 356 -26.26 -8.44 26.23
CA ASP A 356 -27.43 -9.25 25.88
C ASP A 356 -27.16 -10.71 26.28
N VAL A 357 -27.80 -11.15 27.37
CA VAL A 357 -27.61 -12.50 27.93
C VAL A 357 -28.47 -13.50 27.18
N GLN A 358 -27.88 -14.62 26.79
CA GLN A 358 -28.58 -15.67 26.07
C GLN A 358 -29.73 -16.25 26.93
N ALA A 359 -30.92 -16.31 26.36
CA ALA A 359 -32.09 -16.89 27.03
C ALA A 359 -31.90 -18.41 27.30
N GLY A 360 -32.48 -18.90 28.38
CA GLY A 360 -32.50 -20.33 28.69
C GLY A 360 -31.21 -20.90 29.31
N LEU A 361 -30.24 -20.08 29.65
CA LEU A 361 -29.03 -20.50 30.37
C LEU A 361 -29.40 -21.06 31.75
N ARG A 362 -28.75 -22.16 32.14
CA ARG A 362 -28.93 -22.82 33.43
C ARG A 362 -27.61 -23.37 33.96
N ALA A 363 -27.42 -23.33 35.27
CA ALA A 363 -26.27 -23.98 35.88
C ALA A 363 -26.41 -25.56 35.81
N PRO A 364 -25.28 -26.30 35.68
CA PRO A 364 -23.89 -25.82 35.74
C PRO A 364 -23.42 -25.21 34.39
N LEU A 365 -22.49 -24.24 34.45
CA LEU A 365 -21.74 -23.76 33.30
C LEU A 365 -20.23 -23.91 33.54
N THR A 366 -19.47 -24.17 32.52
CA THR A 366 -18.02 -24.26 32.61
C THR A 366 -17.34 -22.89 32.30
N LYS A 367 -16.16 -22.69 32.85
CA LYS A 367 -15.33 -21.52 32.54
C LYS A 367 -15.15 -21.35 31.03
N GLY A 368 -15.31 -20.12 30.53
CA GLY A 368 -15.19 -19.81 29.10
C GLY A 368 -16.42 -20.18 28.26
N GLN A 369 -17.50 -20.72 28.89
CA GLN A 369 -18.72 -20.99 28.15
C GLN A 369 -19.43 -19.72 27.72
N PRO A 370 -19.87 -19.60 26.45
CA PRO A 370 -20.62 -18.44 25.95
C PRO A 370 -21.91 -18.24 26.71
N VAL A 371 -22.21 -17.01 27.12
CA VAL A 371 -23.42 -16.66 27.91
C VAL A 371 -24.19 -15.48 27.33
N GLY A 372 -23.71 -14.89 26.25
CA GLY A 372 -24.36 -13.74 25.62
C GLY A 372 -23.43 -12.94 24.74
N ARG A 373 -23.77 -11.67 24.55
CA ARG A 373 -23.03 -10.74 23.68
C ARG A 373 -22.90 -9.37 24.34
N LEU A 374 -21.71 -8.80 24.31
CA LEU A 374 -21.47 -7.39 24.56
C LEU A 374 -21.81 -6.61 23.29
N ILE A 375 -22.62 -5.58 23.39
CA ILE A 375 -23.02 -4.73 22.28
C ILE A 375 -22.61 -3.30 22.63
N ALA A 376 -21.86 -2.66 21.72
CA ALA A 376 -21.51 -1.24 21.81
C ALA A 376 -22.35 -0.43 20.82
N ARG A 377 -22.96 0.66 21.29
CA ARG A 377 -23.82 1.54 20.48
C ARG A 377 -23.46 3.01 20.68
N VAL A 378 -23.71 3.79 19.60
CA VAL A 378 -23.79 5.27 19.67
C VAL A 378 -25.18 5.66 19.19
N GLY A 379 -25.99 6.19 20.10
CA GLY A 379 -27.44 6.30 19.90
C GLY A 379 -28.04 4.92 19.58
N ASP A 380 -28.84 4.83 18.52
CA ASP A 380 -29.46 3.55 18.09
C ASP A 380 -28.53 2.71 17.19
N ARG A 381 -27.40 3.27 16.74
CA ARG A 381 -26.48 2.57 15.85
C ARG A 381 -25.58 1.63 16.65
N GLU A 382 -25.65 0.33 16.33
CA GLU A 382 -24.71 -0.68 16.80
C GLU A 382 -23.38 -0.49 16.06
N ILE A 383 -22.26 -0.40 16.84
CA ILE A 383 -20.92 -0.21 16.32
C ILE A 383 -20.12 -1.50 16.39
N ALA A 384 -20.29 -2.26 17.49
CA ALA A 384 -19.59 -3.52 17.67
C ALA A 384 -20.44 -4.52 18.45
N ARG A 385 -20.19 -5.80 18.19
CA ARG A 385 -20.79 -6.93 18.90
C ARG A 385 -19.75 -8.00 19.11
N THR A 386 -19.58 -8.47 20.35
CA THR A 386 -18.66 -9.56 20.68
C THR A 386 -19.28 -10.54 21.65
N GLN A 387 -18.81 -11.78 21.64
CA GLN A 387 -19.26 -12.81 22.56
C GLN A 387 -18.74 -12.56 23.97
N VAL A 388 -19.58 -12.83 25.00
CA VAL A 388 -19.16 -12.83 26.38
C VAL A 388 -19.32 -14.21 26.97
N MET A 389 -18.50 -14.54 27.97
CA MET A 389 -18.37 -15.86 28.51
C MET A 389 -18.29 -15.85 30.05
N THR A 390 -18.45 -17.00 30.66
CA THR A 390 -18.27 -17.20 32.11
C THR A 390 -16.82 -17.01 32.52
N PRO A 391 -16.52 -16.23 33.59
CA PRO A 391 -15.17 -16.04 34.10
C PRO A 391 -14.61 -17.29 34.80
N ALA A 392 -15.48 -18.15 35.33
CA ALA A 392 -15.19 -19.36 36.11
C ALA A 392 -16.31 -20.38 35.97
N ASP A 393 -16.11 -21.57 36.51
CA ASP A 393 -17.19 -22.57 36.62
C ASP A 393 -18.31 -22.06 37.52
N VAL A 394 -19.55 -22.26 37.07
CA VAL A 394 -20.77 -21.90 37.81
C VAL A 394 -21.48 -23.20 38.22
N PRO A 395 -21.28 -23.69 39.46
CA PRO A 395 -21.86 -24.94 39.88
C PRO A 395 -23.38 -24.85 40.08
N ARG A 396 -24.05 -25.99 40.02
CA ARG A 396 -25.46 -26.08 40.40
C ARG A 396 -25.60 -25.88 41.92
N ALA A 397 -26.62 -25.12 42.35
CA ALA A 397 -26.95 -24.98 43.78
C ALA A 397 -27.26 -26.34 44.41
N PHE A 398 -26.73 -26.59 45.61
CA PHE A 398 -26.91 -27.88 46.28
C PHE A 398 -28.38 -28.19 46.57
N PHE A 399 -29.21 -27.17 46.93
CA PHE A 399 -30.64 -27.30 47.18
C PHE A 399 -31.51 -26.65 46.09
N TRP A 400 -31.14 -26.84 44.81
CA TRP A 400 -31.81 -26.17 43.66
C TRP A 400 -33.33 -26.44 43.60
N TRP A 401 -33.85 -27.51 44.18
CA TRP A 401 -35.28 -27.84 44.25
C TRP A 401 -36.04 -27.06 45.32
N LEU A 402 -35.33 -26.37 46.26
CA LEU A 402 -35.92 -25.51 47.28
C LEU A 402 -36.00 -24.05 46.86
N THR A 403 -35.39 -23.66 45.74
CA THR A 403 -35.45 -22.28 45.23
C THR A 403 -36.74 -22.10 44.43
N PRO A 404 -37.64 -21.19 44.82
CA PRO A 404 -38.84 -20.92 44.04
C PRO A 404 -38.47 -20.34 42.69
N TRP A 405 -39.25 -20.73 41.67
CA TRP A 405 -39.18 -20.17 40.34
C TRP A 405 -39.47 -18.64 40.41
N ARG A 406 -38.47 -17.81 40.24
CA ARG A 406 -38.61 -16.37 39.95
C ARG A 406 -38.18 -16.03 38.55
#